data_d74380bf1d7b918d6a877babec795306
#
_entry.id   d74380bf1d7b918d6a877babec795306
#
_cell.length_a   1.000
_cell.length_b   1.000
_cell.length_c   1.000
_cell.angle_alpha   90.00
_cell.angle_beta   90.00
_cell.angle_gamma   90.00
#
_symmetry.space_group_name_H-M   'P 1'
#
loop_
_entity.id
_entity.type
_entity.pdbx_description
1 polymer ?
#
loop_
_entity_poly.entity_id
_entity_poly.type
_entity_poly.pdbx_seq_one_letter_code
_entity_poly.pdbx_strand_id
1 'polypeptide(L)'
;MNFRYHLRLTGMDMTKRTITIRVSTLLVLILLGSFPAFCEEGSFGKGLALIKARQYDKAVAAFSEAIDMIPGDFQAYNYRGIARAYQKDYDGAIQDYTMALKIKPGYAEALNNRGFAWVRKGNLEKALADFSRAIELEPLLLDAYNSKAWILATSSDKRYRNGKQAVKLAEKAVDIDETIDSLDAMSAAYAANGQFDKAIASQKKVIELVVRQNRTGEMDFYLDHLISYKAHKPLRISYATATTPDKKVAVAKAPQNKAAPAKKPRAAAHVPKPPAARPPISTGNLGPLPYTIQVSAYRDRQTSIDVATKLKNGGDPAFISPVFIPDKGQWHRVYVGFYQTLDEAKKAAARLKKRKFHYIEIAKKPLAVQVGLADSYKDARDFKSRLRDKGYLAYSLLDRKGHKKTRILIGAYGSNMEAMHLMEQLQKDGFTTQVLPR
;
A
#
# COMPACT_ATOMS: atom_id res chain seq x y z
N MET A 1 -38.88 3.45 -35.83
CA MET A 1 -39.62 2.49 -35.03
C MET A 1 -40.25 3.19 -33.85
N ASN A 2 -41.56 3.29 -33.84
CA ASN A 2 -42.32 3.99 -32.79
C ASN A 2 -42.70 2.99 -31.69
N PHE A 3 -42.16 3.16 -30.48
CA PHE A 3 -42.64 2.43 -29.32
C PHE A 3 -43.58 3.31 -28.52
N ARG A 4 -44.84 2.83 -28.35
CA ARG A 4 -45.84 3.43 -27.47
C ARG A 4 -45.80 2.76 -26.12
N TYR A 5 -45.59 3.53 -25.05
CA TYR A 5 -45.81 3.09 -23.67
C TYR A 5 -47.11 3.64 -23.14
N HIS A 6 -48.00 2.75 -22.66
CA HIS A 6 -49.21 3.12 -21.94
C HIS A 6 -48.97 3.05 -20.43
N LEU A 7 -49.06 4.20 -19.75
CA LEU A 7 -49.19 4.24 -18.30
C LEU A 7 -50.65 4.29 -17.91
N ARG A 8 -51.11 3.27 -17.18
CA ARG A 8 -52.42 3.28 -16.52
C ARG A 8 -52.26 3.79 -15.10
N LEU A 9 -52.86 4.93 -14.81
CA LEU A 9 -53.12 5.38 -13.45
C LEU A 9 -54.54 4.94 -13.08
N THR A 10 -54.67 4.13 -12.02
CA THR A 10 -55.93 3.71 -11.45
C THR A 10 -56.36 4.73 -10.39
N GLY A 11 -57.58 5.27 -10.57
CA GLY A 11 -58.36 5.96 -9.55
C GLY A 11 -58.50 7.45 -9.72
N MET A 12 -59.29 7.88 -10.67
CA MET A 12 -60.27 8.96 -10.62
C MET A 12 -60.80 9.25 -12.02
N ASP A 13 -62.09 9.21 -12.13
CA ASP A 13 -62.86 9.41 -13.31
C ASP A 13 -62.73 10.85 -13.83
N MET A 14 -62.03 11.00 -14.94
CA MET A 14 -62.13 12.22 -15.79
C MET A 14 -61.65 11.87 -17.21
N THR A 15 -62.59 11.84 -18.12
CA THR A 15 -62.50 11.96 -19.59
C THR A 15 -61.16 11.95 -20.30
N LYS A 16 -60.96 10.98 -21.15
CA LYS A 16 -59.87 10.77 -22.11
C LYS A 16 -59.26 12.08 -22.65
N ARG A 17 -58.06 12.44 -22.24
CA ARG A 17 -57.13 13.24 -23.01
C ARG A 17 -55.81 12.50 -23.14
N THR A 18 -55.55 12.03 -24.34
CA THR A 18 -54.27 11.40 -24.72
C THR A 18 -53.25 12.53 -24.88
N ILE A 19 -52.29 12.59 -23.95
CA ILE A 19 -51.12 13.49 -24.11
C ILE A 19 -50.06 12.66 -24.85
N THR A 20 -49.86 12.97 -26.14
CA THR A 20 -48.73 12.43 -26.91
C THR A 20 -47.53 13.33 -26.74
N ILE A 21 -46.61 12.95 -25.87
CA ILE A 21 -45.30 13.63 -25.78
C ILE A 21 -44.39 13.04 -26.85
N ARG A 22 -44.04 13.88 -27.84
CA ARG A 22 -43.03 13.54 -28.84
C ARG A 22 -41.65 13.55 -28.18
N VAL A 23 -41.14 12.37 -27.92
CA VAL A 23 -39.78 12.16 -27.27
C VAL A 23 -38.67 12.28 -28.32
N SER A 24 -38.91 12.85 -29.48
CA SER A 24 -37.92 12.88 -30.58
C SER A 24 -36.89 14.01 -30.50
N THR A 25 -37.09 15.01 -29.64
CA THR A 25 -36.13 16.15 -29.55
C THR A 25 -35.25 16.13 -28.31
N LEU A 26 -35.63 15.39 -27.28
CA LEU A 26 -34.80 15.30 -26.06
C LEU A 26 -33.74 14.21 -26.17
N LEU A 27 -33.91 13.17 -26.98
CA LEU A 27 -32.93 12.09 -27.17
C LEU A 27 -31.79 12.49 -28.11
N VAL A 28 -32.00 13.47 -29.02
CA VAL A 28 -30.95 13.95 -29.94
C VAL A 28 -30.03 14.95 -29.29
N LEU A 29 -30.47 15.68 -28.25
CA LEU A 29 -29.60 16.57 -27.45
C LEU A 29 -28.72 15.82 -26.46
N ILE A 30 -29.06 14.57 -26.11
CA ILE A 30 -28.21 13.70 -25.25
C ILE A 30 -27.14 12.97 -26.08
N LEU A 31 -27.34 12.82 -27.40
CA LEU A 31 -26.40 12.12 -28.31
C LEU A 31 -25.40 13.04 -29.03
N LEU A 32 -25.55 14.36 -28.95
CA LEU A 32 -24.64 15.35 -29.56
C LEU A 32 -23.89 16.20 -28.52
N GLY A 33 -24.16 16.02 -27.25
CA GLY A 33 -23.26 16.47 -26.20
C GLY A 33 -22.05 15.52 -26.23
N SER A 34 -20.97 15.97 -26.85
CA SER A 34 -19.63 15.46 -26.58
C SER A 34 -19.39 15.61 -25.09
N PHE A 35 -19.83 14.64 -24.30
CA PHE A 35 -19.23 14.44 -22.99
C PHE A 35 -17.79 14.01 -23.29
N PRO A 36 -16.79 14.85 -23.01
CA PRO A 36 -15.46 14.29 -22.86
C PRO A 36 -15.64 13.18 -21.83
N ALA A 37 -15.19 12.00 -22.14
CA ALA A 37 -15.01 10.92 -21.17
C ALA A 37 -13.91 11.39 -20.19
N PHE A 38 -14.20 12.43 -19.42
CA PHE A 38 -13.58 12.69 -18.15
C PHE A 38 -14.16 11.62 -17.23
N CYS A 39 -13.43 10.50 -17.12
CA CYS A 39 -13.38 9.79 -15.86
C CYS A 39 -12.93 10.86 -14.86
N GLU A 40 -13.85 11.58 -14.23
CA GLU A 40 -13.54 12.38 -13.05
C GLU A 40 -12.92 11.41 -12.06
N GLU A 41 -11.58 11.43 -11.99
CA GLU A 41 -10.90 10.87 -10.82
C GLU A 41 -11.56 11.55 -9.64
N GLY A 42 -12.31 10.78 -8.83
CA GLY A 42 -13.00 11.35 -7.69
C GLY A 42 -12.01 12.17 -6.84
N SER A 43 -12.49 13.16 -6.09
CA SER A 43 -11.66 14.13 -5.35
C SER A 43 -10.50 13.47 -4.57
N PHE A 44 -10.68 12.25 -4.09
CA PHE A 44 -9.61 11.46 -3.47
C PHE A 44 -8.49 11.10 -4.47
N GLY A 45 -8.82 10.60 -5.66
CA GLY A 45 -7.84 10.27 -6.70
C GLY A 45 -7.07 11.49 -7.18
N LYS A 46 -7.79 12.61 -7.39
CA LYS A 46 -7.19 13.92 -7.69
C LYS A 46 -6.22 14.37 -6.58
N GLY A 47 -6.57 14.20 -5.32
CA GLY A 47 -5.70 14.48 -4.18
C GLY A 47 -4.39 13.69 -4.21
N LEU A 48 -4.44 12.39 -4.53
CA LEU A 48 -3.25 11.54 -4.65
C LEU A 48 -2.34 11.99 -5.81
N ALA A 49 -2.93 12.34 -6.96
CA ALA A 49 -2.18 12.87 -8.10
C ALA A 49 -1.47 14.19 -7.76
N LEU A 50 -2.15 15.07 -7.00
CA LEU A 50 -1.61 16.35 -6.56
C LEU A 50 -0.47 16.18 -5.54
N ILE A 51 -0.53 15.21 -4.63
CA ILE A 51 0.62 14.87 -3.76
C ILE A 51 1.83 14.45 -4.62
N LYS A 52 1.64 13.57 -5.61
CA LYS A 52 2.71 13.15 -6.53
C LYS A 52 3.30 14.35 -7.29
N ALA A 53 2.46 15.28 -7.71
CA ALA A 53 2.85 16.52 -8.37
C ALA A 53 3.42 17.58 -7.39
N ARG A 54 3.49 17.30 -6.08
CA ARG A 54 3.94 18.21 -5.01
C ARG A 54 3.10 19.50 -4.89
N GLN A 55 1.85 19.45 -5.36
CA GLN A 55 0.89 20.55 -5.25
C GLN A 55 0.05 20.37 -3.98
N TYR A 56 0.71 20.55 -2.83
CA TYR A 56 0.15 20.16 -1.53
C TYR A 56 -1.08 20.99 -1.15
N ASP A 57 -1.12 22.28 -1.48
CA ASP A 57 -2.30 23.14 -1.23
C ASP A 57 -3.55 22.60 -1.94
N LYS A 58 -3.38 22.26 -3.22
CA LYS A 58 -4.47 21.69 -4.01
C LYS A 58 -4.83 20.28 -3.54
N ALA A 59 -3.85 19.49 -3.06
CA ALA A 59 -4.12 18.20 -2.49
C ALA A 59 -4.95 18.28 -1.22
N VAL A 60 -4.67 19.24 -0.32
CA VAL A 60 -5.49 19.51 0.88
C VAL A 60 -6.93 19.86 0.48
N ALA A 61 -7.13 20.71 -0.53
CA ALA A 61 -8.47 21.05 -1.02
C ALA A 61 -9.20 19.81 -1.57
N ALA A 62 -8.54 19.01 -2.42
CA ALA A 62 -9.13 17.83 -3.02
C ALA A 62 -9.50 16.75 -1.97
N PHE A 63 -8.66 16.53 -0.95
CA PHE A 63 -9.01 15.62 0.15
C PHE A 63 -10.10 16.20 1.05
N SER A 64 -10.21 17.53 1.18
CA SER A 64 -11.31 18.15 1.91
C SER A 64 -12.64 17.90 1.19
N GLU A 65 -12.69 18.08 -0.12
CA GLU A 65 -13.86 17.69 -0.93
C GLU A 65 -14.20 16.19 -0.76
N ALA A 66 -13.19 15.31 -0.72
CA ALA A 66 -13.42 13.87 -0.50
C ALA A 66 -14.01 13.59 0.89
N ILE A 67 -13.56 14.32 1.92
CA ILE A 67 -14.08 14.22 3.30
C ILE A 67 -15.50 14.75 3.37
N ASP A 68 -15.81 15.87 2.71
CA ASP A 68 -17.16 16.43 2.67
C ASP A 68 -18.15 15.46 2.02
N MET A 69 -17.71 14.74 0.97
CA MET A 69 -18.53 13.70 0.33
C MET A 69 -18.66 12.45 1.20
N ILE A 70 -17.60 12.06 1.91
CA ILE A 70 -17.57 10.85 2.74
C ILE A 70 -16.89 11.16 4.08
N PRO A 71 -17.60 11.72 5.06
CA PRO A 71 -17.03 12.13 6.37
C PRO A 71 -16.40 10.97 7.18
N GLY A 72 -16.71 9.71 6.81
CA GLY A 72 -16.14 8.51 7.42
C GLY A 72 -14.90 7.95 6.70
N ASP A 73 -14.37 8.64 5.68
CA ASP A 73 -13.19 8.17 4.95
C ASP A 73 -11.89 8.46 5.71
N PHE A 74 -11.47 7.50 6.55
CA PHE A 74 -10.22 7.59 7.31
C PHE A 74 -8.98 7.76 6.42
N GLN A 75 -9.02 7.30 5.17
CA GLN A 75 -7.90 7.45 4.23
C GLN A 75 -7.79 8.88 3.74
N ALA A 76 -8.92 9.53 3.44
CA ALA A 76 -8.93 10.94 3.04
C ALA A 76 -8.34 11.84 4.14
N TYR A 77 -8.71 11.61 5.40
CA TYR A 77 -8.06 12.29 6.53
C TYR A 77 -6.56 12.01 6.59
N ASN A 78 -6.13 10.74 6.49
CA ASN A 78 -4.70 10.42 6.53
C ASN A 78 -3.93 11.11 5.40
N TYR A 79 -4.43 11.09 4.17
CA TYR A 79 -3.73 11.71 3.04
C TYR A 79 -3.79 13.24 3.09
N ARG A 80 -4.86 13.86 3.63
CA ARG A 80 -4.87 15.29 3.90
C ARG A 80 -3.83 15.66 4.95
N GLY A 81 -3.69 14.85 6.00
CA GLY A 81 -2.63 14.99 7.00
C GLY A 81 -1.24 14.90 6.39
N ILE A 82 -1.01 13.97 5.46
CA ILE A 82 0.26 13.86 4.71
C ILE A 82 0.52 15.16 3.92
N ALA A 83 -0.47 15.66 3.18
CA ALA A 83 -0.32 16.90 2.42
C ALA A 83 0.00 18.10 3.33
N ARG A 84 -0.67 18.22 4.48
CA ARG A 84 -0.39 19.25 5.51
C ARG A 84 1.01 19.10 6.12
N ALA A 85 1.45 17.88 6.39
CA ALA A 85 2.81 17.63 6.89
C ALA A 85 3.89 18.07 5.90
N TYR A 86 3.67 17.89 4.59
CA TYR A 86 4.56 18.45 3.56
C TYR A 86 4.55 19.97 3.52
N GLN A 87 3.45 20.63 3.87
CA GLN A 87 3.36 22.08 4.06
C GLN A 87 3.99 22.55 5.37
N LYS A 88 4.48 21.64 6.21
CA LYS A 88 4.96 21.88 7.58
C LYS A 88 3.84 22.26 8.57
N ASP A 89 2.57 22.13 8.20
CA ASP A 89 1.41 22.25 9.09
C ASP A 89 1.27 20.95 9.90
N TYR A 90 2.16 20.78 10.89
CA TYR A 90 2.18 19.56 11.71
C TYR A 90 0.99 19.50 12.67
N ASP A 91 0.43 20.63 13.08
CA ASP A 91 -0.76 20.67 13.93
C ASP A 91 -2.00 20.18 13.18
N GLY A 92 -2.23 20.71 12.00
CA GLY A 92 -3.31 20.24 11.12
C GLY A 92 -3.14 18.78 10.69
N ALA A 93 -1.90 18.35 10.44
CA ALA A 93 -1.60 16.97 10.14
C ALA A 93 -1.93 16.03 11.31
N ILE A 94 -1.56 16.39 12.54
CA ILE A 94 -1.88 15.62 13.76
C ILE A 94 -3.40 15.53 13.97
N GLN A 95 -4.13 16.61 13.73
CA GLN A 95 -5.60 16.60 13.81
C GLN A 95 -6.20 15.62 12.81
N ASP A 96 -5.75 15.66 11.55
CA ASP A 96 -6.23 14.77 10.50
C ASP A 96 -5.90 13.30 10.79
N TYR A 97 -4.67 12.97 11.19
CA TYR A 97 -4.32 11.62 11.60
C TYR A 97 -5.12 11.13 12.81
N THR A 98 -5.40 12.04 13.75
CA THR A 98 -6.24 11.71 14.91
C THR A 98 -7.67 11.42 14.50
N MET A 99 -8.23 12.16 13.53
CA MET A 99 -9.55 11.84 12.97
C MET A 99 -9.53 10.51 12.22
N ALA A 100 -8.52 10.23 11.42
CA ALA A 100 -8.35 8.92 10.77
C ALA A 100 -8.33 7.78 11.79
N LEU A 101 -7.63 7.96 12.91
CA LEU A 101 -7.53 6.97 13.99
C LEU A 101 -8.82 6.87 14.82
N LYS A 102 -9.60 7.95 14.96
CA LYS A 102 -10.92 7.90 15.57
C LYS A 102 -11.89 7.06 14.77
N ILE A 103 -11.82 7.15 13.44
CA ILE A 103 -12.65 6.37 12.52
C ILE A 103 -12.14 4.92 12.44
N LYS A 104 -10.83 4.73 12.37
CA LYS A 104 -10.15 3.42 12.28
C LYS A 104 -9.02 3.31 13.29
N PRO A 105 -9.29 2.87 14.54
CA PRO A 105 -8.28 2.80 15.61
C PRO A 105 -7.07 1.90 15.32
N GLY A 106 -7.24 0.91 14.44
CA GLY A 106 -6.16 0.00 14.00
C GLY A 106 -5.40 0.44 12.74
N TYR A 107 -5.40 1.74 12.41
CA TYR A 107 -4.72 2.23 11.21
C TYR A 107 -3.25 2.54 11.49
N ALA A 108 -2.38 1.53 11.33
CA ALA A 108 -0.97 1.61 11.68
C ALA A 108 -0.21 2.71 10.92
N GLU A 109 -0.53 2.92 9.62
CA GLU A 109 0.10 3.98 8.83
C GLU A 109 -0.24 5.38 9.37
N ALA A 110 -1.47 5.61 9.84
CA ALA A 110 -1.83 6.90 10.43
C ALA A 110 -1.13 7.14 11.78
N LEU A 111 -0.94 6.08 12.59
CA LEU A 111 -0.10 6.16 13.80
C LEU A 111 1.34 6.52 13.43
N ASN A 112 1.94 5.83 12.47
CA ASN A 112 3.29 6.12 12.01
C ASN A 112 3.41 7.58 11.52
N ASN A 113 2.47 8.04 10.69
CA ASN A 113 2.46 9.40 10.17
C ASN A 113 2.28 10.45 11.28
N ARG A 114 1.42 10.18 12.26
CA ARG A 114 1.23 11.03 13.43
C ARG A 114 2.48 11.08 14.30
N GLY A 115 3.14 9.93 14.48
CA GLY A 115 4.44 9.83 15.15
C GLY A 115 5.49 10.73 14.51
N PHE A 116 5.60 10.73 13.17
CA PHE A 116 6.46 11.67 12.45
C PHE A 116 6.10 13.13 12.71
N ALA A 117 4.83 13.48 12.67
CA ALA A 117 4.40 14.84 12.96
C ALA A 117 4.74 15.27 14.42
N TRP A 118 4.59 14.35 15.37
CA TRP A 118 5.05 14.58 16.76
C TRP A 118 6.56 14.78 16.87
N VAL A 119 7.38 14.00 16.11
CA VAL A 119 8.84 14.23 16.04
C VAL A 119 9.13 15.65 15.57
N ARG A 120 8.45 16.12 14.54
CA ARG A 120 8.62 17.48 14.00
C ARG A 120 8.17 18.57 14.99
N LYS A 121 7.25 18.23 15.89
CA LYS A 121 6.82 19.08 17.00
C LYS A 121 7.72 18.94 18.24
N GLY A 122 8.76 18.10 18.21
CA GLY A 122 9.66 17.84 19.34
C GLY A 122 9.05 16.99 20.47
N ASN A 123 7.86 16.44 20.28
CA ASN A 123 7.20 15.58 21.28
C ASN A 123 7.56 14.12 21.06
N LEU A 124 8.76 13.73 21.51
CA LEU A 124 9.27 12.38 21.31
C LEU A 124 8.49 11.32 22.11
N GLU A 125 7.89 11.68 23.22
CA GLU A 125 7.07 10.75 24.01
C GLU A 125 5.87 10.24 23.20
N LYS A 126 5.07 11.17 22.66
CA LYS A 126 3.92 10.82 21.81
C LYS A 126 4.36 10.10 20.53
N ALA A 127 5.47 10.53 19.93
CA ALA A 127 6.02 9.89 18.75
C ALA A 127 6.39 8.43 19.00
N LEU A 128 7.14 8.14 20.07
CA LEU A 128 7.54 6.78 20.43
C LEU A 128 6.36 5.89 20.81
N ALA A 129 5.32 6.45 21.44
CA ALA A 129 4.07 5.74 21.71
C ALA A 129 3.36 5.36 20.42
N ASP A 130 3.20 6.30 19.47
CA ASP A 130 2.55 6.07 18.18
C ASP A 130 3.32 5.02 17.35
N PHE A 131 4.65 5.12 17.24
CA PHE A 131 5.46 4.11 16.54
C PHE A 131 5.37 2.74 17.21
N SER A 132 5.34 2.68 18.55
CA SER A 132 5.18 1.41 19.26
C SER A 132 3.85 0.77 18.91
N ARG A 133 2.78 1.55 18.95
CA ARG A 133 1.45 1.06 18.63
C ARG A 133 1.30 0.66 17.16
N ALA A 134 1.96 1.40 16.26
CA ALA A 134 2.01 1.05 14.84
C ALA A 134 2.69 -0.32 14.61
N ILE A 135 3.81 -0.58 15.30
CA ILE A 135 4.54 -1.85 15.27
C ILE A 135 3.69 -3.01 15.82
N GLU A 136 2.94 -2.79 16.91
CA GLU A 136 2.06 -3.80 17.47
C GLU A 136 0.94 -4.19 16.50
N LEU A 137 0.35 -3.21 15.82
CA LEU A 137 -0.74 -3.41 14.87
C LEU A 137 -0.25 -3.99 13.55
N GLU A 138 0.91 -3.56 13.08
CA GLU A 138 1.50 -4.00 11.83
C GLU A 138 3.00 -4.32 12.04
N PRO A 139 3.32 -5.57 12.46
CA PRO A 139 4.69 -5.98 12.80
C PRO A 139 5.69 -5.98 11.63
N LEU A 140 5.28 -5.54 10.45
CA LEU A 140 6.12 -5.40 9.26
C LEU A 140 6.11 -3.96 8.72
N LEU A 141 5.63 -3.00 9.48
CA LEU A 141 5.66 -1.59 9.10
C LEU A 141 7.08 -1.05 9.27
N LEU A 142 7.89 -1.19 8.20
CA LEU A 142 9.30 -0.83 8.16
C LEU A 142 9.57 0.58 8.71
N ASP A 143 8.77 1.56 8.26
CA ASP A 143 8.97 2.96 8.62
C ASP A 143 8.86 3.21 10.14
N ALA A 144 7.98 2.48 10.83
CA ALA A 144 7.82 2.61 12.27
C ALA A 144 9.03 2.04 13.03
N TYR A 145 9.60 0.92 12.55
CA TYR A 145 10.86 0.38 13.12
C TYR A 145 12.03 1.34 12.92
N ASN A 146 12.21 1.82 11.68
CA ASN A 146 13.27 2.77 11.35
C ASN A 146 13.19 4.03 12.22
N SER A 147 12.00 4.62 12.29
CA SER A 147 11.77 5.86 13.04
C SER A 147 12.02 5.70 14.52
N LYS A 148 11.50 4.62 15.12
CA LYS A 148 11.70 4.34 16.54
C LYS A 148 13.15 4.03 16.84
N ALA A 149 13.82 3.20 16.03
CA ALA A 149 15.24 2.89 16.18
C ALA A 149 16.10 4.13 16.09
N TRP A 150 15.84 5.00 15.11
CA TRP A 150 16.55 6.23 14.88
C TRP A 150 16.47 7.18 16.08
N ILE A 151 15.28 7.41 16.63
CA ILE A 151 15.11 8.29 17.82
C ILE A 151 15.86 7.72 19.02
N LEU A 152 15.73 6.41 19.29
CA LEU A 152 16.39 5.75 20.41
C LEU A 152 17.91 5.75 20.28
N ALA A 153 18.44 5.79 19.06
CA ALA A 153 19.87 5.85 18.78
C ALA A 153 20.42 7.27 18.88
N THR A 154 19.68 8.25 18.33
CA THR A 154 20.26 9.57 18.01
C THR A 154 19.82 10.72 18.92
N SER A 155 18.76 10.56 19.74
CA SER A 155 18.27 11.67 20.57
C SER A 155 19.37 12.29 21.43
N SER A 156 19.48 13.62 21.44
CA SER A 156 20.32 14.35 22.37
C SER A 156 19.83 14.26 23.82
N ASP A 157 18.50 14.08 24.00
CA ASP A 157 17.88 13.86 25.31
C ASP A 157 18.10 12.42 25.79
N LYS A 158 18.81 12.28 26.91
CA LYS A 158 19.15 10.97 27.49
C LYS A 158 17.91 10.11 27.82
N ARG A 159 16.77 10.74 28.16
CA ARG A 159 15.53 10.05 28.50
C ARG A 159 15.01 9.15 27.37
N TYR A 160 15.25 9.54 26.14
CA TYR A 160 14.79 8.84 24.93
C TYR A 160 15.87 7.95 24.29
N ARG A 161 17.10 7.90 24.85
CA ARG A 161 18.17 7.06 24.31
C ARG A 161 18.13 5.65 24.88
N ASN A 162 18.17 4.67 23.98
CA ASN A 162 18.33 3.27 24.33
C ASN A 162 19.02 2.53 23.17
N GLY A 163 20.35 2.56 23.12
CA GLY A 163 21.15 1.93 22.05
C GLY A 163 20.86 0.43 21.90
N LYS A 164 20.70 -0.30 23.02
CA LYS A 164 20.39 -1.75 22.98
C LYS A 164 19.03 -2.04 22.32
N GLN A 165 18.01 -1.24 22.65
CA GLN A 165 16.69 -1.38 22.04
C GLN A 165 16.72 -0.90 20.57
N ALA A 166 17.45 0.18 20.28
CA ALA A 166 17.63 0.69 18.92
C ALA A 166 18.21 -0.39 18.00
N VAL A 167 19.25 -1.13 18.44
CA VAL A 167 19.84 -2.23 17.67
C VAL A 167 18.79 -3.30 17.33
N LYS A 168 18.02 -3.76 18.32
CA LYS A 168 16.97 -4.79 18.08
C LYS A 168 15.93 -4.35 17.06
N LEU A 169 15.52 -3.08 17.13
CA LEU A 169 14.52 -2.53 16.21
C LEU A 169 15.11 -2.33 14.81
N ALA A 170 16.35 -1.85 14.71
CA ALA A 170 17.01 -1.63 13.43
C ALA A 170 17.37 -2.95 12.73
N GLU A 171 17.81 -3.98 13.47
CA GLU A 171 17.98 -5.34 12.93
C GLU A 171 16.64 -5.87 12.37
N LYS A 172 15.55 -5.66 13.11
CA LYS A 172 14.22 -6.05 12.63
C LYS A 172 13.80 -5.27 11.37
N ALA A 173 14.14 -3.99 11.28
CA ALA A 173 13.89 -3.17 10.10
C ALA A 173 14.67 -3.71 8.89
N VAL A 174 15.95 -4.04 9.04
CA VAL A 174 16.76 -4.62 7.96
C VAL A 174 16.25 -6.00 7.55
N ASP A 175 15.80 -6.82 8.50
CA ASP A 175 15.14 -8.11 8.21
C ASP A 175 13.86 -7.95 7.36
N ILE A 176 13.12 -6.87 7.58
CA ILE A 176 11.92 -6.56 6.81
C ILE A 176 12.29 -6.11 5.39
N ASP A 177 13.18 -5.11 5.28
CA ASP A 177 13.70 -4.63 4.00
C ASP A 177 15.06 -3.93 4.19
N GLU A 178 16.10 -4.43 3.53
CA GLU A 178 17.43 -3.82 3.52
C GLU A 178 17.44 -2.60 2.59
N THR A 179 16.99 -1.46 3.13
CA THR A 179 16.97 -0.16 2.45
C THR A 179 18.11 0.74 2.94
N ILE A 180 18.32 1.86 2.25
CA ILE A 180 19.24 2.90 2.74
C ILE A 180 18.83 3.35 4.13
N ASP A 181 17.53 3.61 4.36
CA ASP A 181 17.02 4.11 5.62
C ASP A 181 17.14 3.09 6.76
N SER A 182 16.87 1.79 6.48
CA SER A 182 17.02 0.74 7.52
C SER A 182 18.47 0.47 7.89
N LEU A 183 19.38 0.52 6.90
CA LEU A 183 20.82 0.37 7.16
C LEU A 183 21.41 1.59 7.87
N ASP A 184 20.93 2.81 7.56
CA ASP A 184 21.39 4.02 8.25
C ASP A 184 20.89 4.04 9.70
N ALA A 185 19.63 3.66 9.94
CA ALA A 185 19.10 3.48 11.29
C ALA A 185 19.88 2.40 12.07
N MET A 186 20.27 1.30 11.41
CA MET A 186 21.09 0.25 12.00
C MET A 186 22.51 0.73 12.34
N SER A 187 23.12 1.52 11.44
CA SER A 187 24.42 2.13 11.69
C SER A 187 24.40 3.05 12.91
N ALA A 188 23.38 3.91 12.99
CA ALA A 188 23.19 4.81 14.13
C ALA A 188 22.94 4.02 15.44
N ALA A 189 22.17 2.94 15.38
CA ALA A 189 21.87 2.08 16.51
C ALA A 189 23.14 1.38 17.04
N TYR A 190 23.96 0.80 16.14
CA TYR A 190 25.23 0.20 16.53
C TYR A 190 26.19 1.22 17.15
N ALA A 191 26.32 2.42 16.56
CA ALA A 191 27.15 3.50 17.13
C ALA A 191 26.64 3.94 18.50
N ALA A 192 25.33 4.07 18.69
CA ALA A 192 24.73 4.41 19.99
C ALA A 192 24.94 3.34 21.06
N ASN A 193 25.14 2.10 20.66
CA ASN A 193 25.42 0.94 21.50
C ASN A 193 26.95 0.68 21.67
N GLY A 194 27.81 1.57 21.16
CA GLY A 194 29.28 1.45 21.24
C GLY A 194 29.91 0.46 20.24
N GLN A 195 29.13 -0.11 19.33
CA GLN A 195 29.59 -1.11 18.35
C GLN A 195 30.04 -0.43 17.04
N PHE A 196 31.11 0.38 17.12
CA PHE A 196 31.50 1.26 16.00
C PHE A 196 31.95 0.50 14.76
N ASP A 197 32.61 -0.66 14.89
CA ASP A 197 32.98 -1.46 13.71
C ASP A 197 31.78 -1.92 12.91
N LYS A 198 30.70 -2.35 13.60
CA LYS A 198 29.44 -2.71 12.95
C LYS A 198 28.74 -1.49 12.35
N ALA A 199 28.78 -0.36 13.04
CA ALA A 199 28.23 0.89 12.53
C ALA A 199 28.93 1.32 11.23
N ILE A 200 30.27 1.27 11.19
CA ILE A 200 31.08 1.58 10.01
C ILE A 200 30.77 0.61 8.85
N ALA A 201 30.69 -0.70 9.14
CA ALA A 201 30.37 -1.70 8.14
C ALA A 201 28.98 -1.48 7.52
N SER A 202 27.96 -1.21 8.35
CA SER A 202 26.61 -0.91 7.89
C SER A 202 26.55 0.40 7.10
N GLN A 203 27.28 1.45 7.54
CA GLN A 203 27.31 2.74 6.86
C GLN A 203 27.99 2.66 5.48
N LYS A 204 29.00 1.80 5.32
CA LYS A 204 29.59 1.53 4.00
C LYS A 204 28.56 0.92 3.04
N LYS A 205 27.72 -0.02 3.51
CA LYS A 205 26.63 -0.55 2.70
C LYS A 205 25.61 0.52 2.31
N VAL A 206 25.29 1.46 3.21
CA VAL A 206 24.45 2.63 2.87
C VAL A 206 25.05 3.38 1.68
N ILE A 207 26.34 3.71 1.74
CA ILE A 207 27.05 4.44 0.68
C ILE A 207 27.01 3.66 -0.64
N GLU A 208 27.25 2.34 -0.61
CA GLU A 208 27.15 1.47 -1.78
C GLU A 208 25.73 1.50 -2.41
N LEU A 209 24.69 1.44 -1.59
CA LEU A 209 23.30 1.55 -2.06
C LEU A 209 22.99 2.92 -2.64
N VAL A 210 23.50 4.00 -2.04
CA VAL A 210 23.34 5.38 -2.53
C VAL A 210 23.93 5.51 -3.93
N VAL A 211 25.16 4.99 -4.16
CA VAL A 211 25.81 4.95 -5.48
C VAL A 211 24.99 4.10 -6.47
N ARG A 212 24.65 2.87 -6.09
CA ARG A 212 23.92 1.93 -6.95
C ARG A 212 22.54 2.44 -7.36
N GLN A 213 21.88 3.22 -6.50
CA GLN A 213 20.57 3.81 -6.76
C GLN A 213 20.65 5.20 -7.42
N ASN A 214 21.85 5.67 -7.77
CA ASN A 214 22.11 6.99 -8.35
C ASN A 214 21.56 8.16 -7.49
N ARG A 215 21.61 8.02 -6.16
CA ARG A 215 21.18 9.04 -5.18
C ARG A 215 22.37 9.87 -4.66
N THR A 216 23.33 10.15 -5.54
CA THR A 216 24.60 10.82 -5.16
C THR A 216 24.44 12.21 -4.54
N GLY A 217 23.32 12.90 -4.77
CA GLY A 217 23.01 14.16 -4.09
C GLY A 217 22.83 14.06 -2.57
N GLU A 218 22.76 12.86 -2.01
CA GLU A 218 22.65 12.60 -0.57
C GLU A 218 23.96 12.04 0.03
N MET A 219 25.00 11.92 -0.80
CA MET A 219 26.26 11.27 -0.44
C MET A 219 26.93 11.92 0.78
N ASP A 220 27.06 13.25 0.76
CA ASP A 220 27.73 13.99 1.83
C ASP A 220 27.09 13.73 3.19
N PHE A 221 25.76 13.64 3.23
CA PHE A 221 25.04 13.32 4.46
C PHE A 221 25.44 11.96 5.05
N TYR A 222 25.54 10.93 4.22
CA TYR A 222 25.92 9.59 4.68
C TYR A 222 27.43 9.44 4.96
N LEU A 223 28.25 10.23 4.26
CA LEU A 223 29.69 10.32 4.57
C LEU A 223 29.95 10.98 5.93
N ASP A 224 29.20 12.01 6.30
CA ASP A 224 29.29 12.64 7.60
C ASP A 224 28.99 11.65 8.74
N HIS A 225 27.99 10.78 8.55
CA HIS A 225 27.73 9.68 9.49
C HIS A 225 28.91 8.73 9.59
N LEU A 226 29.50 8.32 8.45
CA LEU A 226 30.66 7.43 8.43
C LEU A 226 31.89 8.05 9.14
N ILE A 227 32.15 9.34 8.92
CA ILE A 227 33.22 10.09 9.57
C ILE A 227 33.01 10.09 11.09
N SER A 228 31.79 10.38 11.53
CA SER A 228 31.44 10.37 12.97
C SER A 228 31.69 8.99 13.59
N TYR A 229 31.29 7.92 12.93
CA TYR A 229 31.46 6.55 13.43
C TYR A 229 32.91 6.12 13.45
N LYS A 230 33.74 6.50 12.44
CA LYS A 230 35.20 6.29 12.45
C LYS A 230 35.89 7.04 13.60
N ALA A 231 35.36 8.20 13.99
CA ALA A 231 35.81 8.94 15.14
C ALA A 231 35.24 8.42 16.48
N HIS A 232 34.59 7.28 16.51
CA HIS A 232 33.87 6.68 17.64
C HIS A 232 32.88 7.64 18.31
N LYS A 233 32.24 8.49 17.50
CA LYS A 233 31.21 9.45 17.95
C LYS A 233 29.82 9.02 17.46
N PRO A 234 28.89 8.66 18.33
CA PRO A 234 27.53 8.40 17.95
C PRO A 234 26.82 9.71 17.63
N LEU A 235 25.89 9.68 16.66
CA LEU A 235 25.07 10.85 16.30
C LEU A 235 24.24 11.33 17.49
N ARG A 236 24.07 12.67 17.59
CA ARG A 236 23.20 13.30 18.59
C ARG A 236 22.36 14.39 17.93
N ILE A 237 21.06 14.20 17.93
CA ILE A 237 20.10 15.07 17.26
C ILE A 237 19.17 15.69 18.30
N SER A 238 19.06 17.01 18.27
CA SER A 238 18.07 17.74 19.06
C SER A 238 16.73 17.78 18.28
N TYR A 239 15.71 17.24 18.88
CA TYR A 239 14.34 17.27 18.37
C TYR A 239 13.50 18.38 19.02
N ALA A 240 14.10 19.32 19.69
CA ALA A 240 13.41 20.46 20.28
C ALA A 240 12.68 21.27 19.18
N THR A 241 11.50 21.81 19.49
CA THR A 241 10.74 22.66 18.59
C THR A 241 11.62 23.79 18.06
N ALA A 242 11.83 23.82 16.76
CA ALA A 242 12.56 24.87 16.09
C ALA A 242 11.74 26.17 16.15
N THR A 243 12.00 26.98 17.15
CA THR A 243 11.63 28.41 17.15
C THR A 243 12.66 29.26 16.39
N THR A 244 13.63 28.62 15.71
CA THR A 244 14.66 29.28 14.89
C THR A 244 14.74 28.64 13.51
N PRO A 245 14.99 29.42 12.44
CA PRO A 245 14.99 28.92 11.07
C PRO A 245 16.13 27.92 10.83
N ASP A 246 15.76 26.82 10.27
CA ASP A 246 16.46 25.62 9.85
C ASP A 246 17.97 25.70 9.61
N LYS A 247 18.76 25.05 10.47
CA LYS A 247 19.92 24.32 10.00
C LYS A 247 19.57 22.83 10.03
N LYS A 248 19.36 22.27 8.85
CA LYS A 248 19.23 20.87 8.43
C LYS A 248 19.21 19.82 9.56
N VAL A 249 18.02 19.51 10.08
CA VAL A 249 17.74 18.24 10.73
C VAL A 249 17.30 17.28 9.64
N ALA A 250 18.15 16.36 9.25
CA ALA A 250 17.78 15.28 8.36
C ALA A 250 16.93 14.28 9.15
N VAL A 251 15.63 14.49 9.15
CA VAL A 251 14.67 13.42 9.40
C VAL A 251 14.65 12.57 8.13
N ALA A 252 14.62 11.24 8.28
CA ALA A 252 14.48 10.33 7.15
C ALA A 252 13.43 10.89 6.19
N LYS A 253 13.88 11.32 5.02
CA LYS A 253 13.00 11.86 4.00
C LYS A 253 12.17 10.71 3.45
N ALA A 254 10.87 10.87 3.41
CA ALA A 254 10.06 10.13 2.45
C ALA A 254 10.75 10.20 1.08
N PRO A 255 10.80 9.10 0.30
CA PRO A 255 11.66 8.97 -0.86
C PRO A 255 11.47 10.12 -1.84
N GLN A 256 12.47 11.01 -1.91
CA GLN A 256 12.51 12.11 -2.87
C GLN A 256 13.09 11.57 -4.19
N ASN A 257 12.22 11.17 -5.10
CA ASN A 257 12.60 11.11 -6.50
C ASN A 257 12.78 12.55 -7.03
N LYS A 258 14.01 13.05 -7.02
CA LYS A 258 14.35 14.26 -7.78
C LYS A 258 14.27 13.90 -9.27
N ALA A 259 13.31 14.49 -9.96
CA ALA A 259 13.28 14.50 -11.42
C ALA A 259 14.49 15.30 -11.92
N ALA A 260 15.38 14.65 -12.67
CA ALA A 260 16.34 15.32 -13.55
C ALA A 260 15.60 15.98 -14.72
N PRO A 261 16.14 17.05 -15.35
CA PRO A 261 15.46 17.77 -16.42
C PRO A 261 15.19 16.86 -17.62
N ALA A 262 13.99 17.00 -18.17
CA ALA A 262 13.42 16.17 -19.20
C ALA A 262 14.27 16.12 -20.47
N LYS A 263 14.75 14.92 -20.85
CA LYS A 263 14.97 14.54 -22.25
C LYS A 263 13.75 13.72 -22.68
N LYS A 264 13.25 14.05 -23.90
CA LYS A 264 12.02 13.50 -24.49
C LYS A 264 11.91 11.98 -24.41
N PRO A 265 10.71 11.43 -24.19
CA PRO A 265 10.51 10.05 -23.82
C PRO A 265 10.58 9.13 -25.02
N ARG A 266 11.33 8.05 -24.86
CA ARG A 266 11.06 6.80 -25.57
C ARG A 266 10.32 5.91 -24.56
N ALA A 267 9.13 5.45 -24.94
CA ALA A 267 8.21 4.75 -24.08
C ALA A 267 8.82 3.49 -23.45
N ALA A 268 8.91 3.50 -22.11
CA ALA A 268 8.98 2.30 -21.31
C ALA A 268 8.05 2.54 -20.13
N ALA A 269 7.04 1.69 -19.97
CA ALA A 269 6.03 1.78 -18.96
C ALA A 269 6.66 1.72 -17.56
N HIS A 270 6.53 2.81 -16.81
CA HIS A 270 6.94 2.88 -15.41
C HIS A 270 5.90 2.12 -14.57
N VAL A 271 6.28 0.92 -14.12
CA VAL A 271 5.48 0.16 -13.13
C VAL A 271 5.60 0.89 -11.80
N PRO A 272 4.49 1.39 -11.22
CA PRO A 272 4.55 2.00 -9.87
C PRO A 272 5.05 0.97 -8.88
N LYS A 273 5.98 1.36 -8.00
CA LYS A 273 6.42 0.54 -6.86
C LYS A 273 5.16 0.12 -6.09
N PRO A 274 4.90 -1.18 -5.93
CA PRO A 274 3.72 -1.62 -5.21
C PRO A 274 3.78 -1.10 -3.77
N PRO A 275 2.64 -0.69 -3.19
CA PRO A 275 2.57 -0.38 -1.76
C PRO A 275 3.10 -1.58 -0.98
N ALA A 276 3.78 -1.30 0.15
CA ALA A 276 4.37 -2.33 1.00
C ALA A 276 3.35 -3.47 1.22
N ALA A 277 3.75 -4.68 0.85
CA ALA A 277 2.87 -5.84 0.95
C ALA A 277 2.45 -5.98 2.41
N ARG A 278 1.14 -5.97 2.66
CA ARG A 278 0.60 -6.36 3.96
C ARG A 278 1.21 -7.69 4.37
N PRO A 279 1.46 -7.90 5.68
CA PRO A 279 1.91 -9.19 6.16
C PRO A 279 0.96 -10.27 5.63
N PRO A 280 1.46 -11.48 5.40
CA PRO A 280 0.59 -12.59 5.06
C PRO A 280 -0.56 -12.61 6.06
N ILE A 281 -1.80 -12.70 5.56
CA ILE A 281 -2.97 -12.76 6.44
C ILE A 281 -2.71 -13.87 7.44
N SER A 282 -2.51 -13.49 8.71
CA SER A 282 -2.34 -14.47 9.77
C SER A 282 -3.62 -15.28 9.86
N THR A 283 -3.58 -16.46 9.31
CA THR A 283 -4.69 -17.43 9.38
C THR A 283 -4.52 -18.32 10.59
N GLY A 284 -4.08 -17.78 11.73
CA GLY A 284 -3.91 -18.59 12.95
C GLY A 284 -5.08 -19.55 13.09
N ASN A 285 -4.86 -20.83 13.26
CA ASN A 285 -5.79 -21.98 13.37
C ASN A 285 -7.11 -21.92 12.57
N LEU A 286 -7.20 -21.09 11.54
CA LEU A 286 -8.35 -20.98 10.65
C LEU A 286 -8.38 -22.19 9.72
N GLY A 287 -9.52 -22.83 9.57
CA GLY A 287 -9.78 -23.89 8.59
C GLY A 287 -9.52 -23.43 7.14
N PRO A 288 -9.82 -24.26 6.12
CA PRO A 288 -9.64 -23.89 4.73
C PRO A 288 -10.41 -22.60 4.39
N LEU A 289 -9.83 -21.76 3.53
CA LEU A 289 -10.39 -20.48 3.07
C LEU A 289 -10.99 -20.64 1.65
N PRO A 290 -12.08 -21.38 1.48
CA PRO A 290 -12.54 -21.79 0.15
C PRO A 290 -13.21 -20.69 -0.64
N TYR A 291 -13.63 -19.60 0.01
CA TYR A 291 -14.38 -18.54 -0.65
C TYR A 291 -13.52 -17.32 -0.94
N THR A 292 -13.79 -16.71 -2.08
CA THR A 292 -13.21 -15.42 -2.51
C THR A 292 -14.26 -14.66 -3.31
N ILE A 293 -14.03 -13.38 -3.58
CA ILE A 293 -14.96 -12.55 -4.34
C ILE A 293 -14.28 -12.15 -5.65
N GLN A 294 -14.82 -12.59 -6.79
CA GLN A 294 -14.40 -12.10 -8.09
C GLN A 294 -15.05 -10.74 -8.36
N VAL A 295 -14.26 -9.76 -8.73
CA VAL A 295 -14.72 -8.38 -9.01
C VAL A 295 -14.53 -7.97 -10.46
N SER A 296 -13.72 -8.69 -11.21
CA SER A 296 -13.49 -8.46 -12.65
C SER A 296 -12.68 -9.57 -13.29
N ALA A 297 -12.64 -9.55 -14.63
CA ALA A 297 -11.78 -10.39 -15.44
C ALA A 297 -11.37 -9.63 -16.71
N TYR A 298 -10.08 -9.66 -17.05
CA TYR A 298 -9.52 -8.95 -18.19
C TYR A 298 -8.62 -9.86 -19.02
N ARG A 299 -8.55 -9.61 -20.32
CA ARG A 299 -7.51 -10.21 -21.18
C ARG A 299 -6.17 -9.53 -20.95
N ASP A 300 -6.22 -8.20 -20.82
CA ASP A 300 -5.03 -7.42 -20.51
C ASP A 300 -4.61 -7.59 -19.06
N ARG A 301 -3.37 -8.00 -18.89
CA ARG A 301 -2.77 -8.23 -17.58
C ARG A 301 -2.55 -6.94 -16.81
N GLN A 302 -2.16 -5.85 -17.49
CA GLN A 302 -1.86 -4.58 -16.83
C GLN A 302 -3.13 -3.98 -16.21
N THR A 303 -4.25 -4.01 -16.93
CA THR A 303 -5.56 -3.59 -16.41
C THR A 303 -5.93 -4.38 -15.15
N SER A 304 -5.64 -5.69 -15.12
CA SER A 304 -5.90 -6.52 -13.94
C SER A 304 -5.04 -6.09 -12.74
N ILE A 305 -3.78 -5.73 -12.99
CA ILE A 305 -2.84 -5.23 -11.97
C ILE A 305 -3.33 -3.89 -11.40
N ASP A 306 -3.78 -2.98 -12.25
CA ASP A 306 -4.25 -1.66 -11.85
C ASP A 306 -5.50 -1.75 -10.96
N VAL A 307 -6.46 -2.61 -11.36
CA VAL A 307 -7.66 -2.87 -10.55
C VAL A 307 -7.31 -3.54 -9.22
N ALA A 308 -6.44 -4.54 -9.21
CA ALA A 308 -6.02 -5.19 -7.97
C ALA A 308 -5.26 -4.22 -7.06
N THR A 309 -4.46 -3.32 -7.62
CA THR A 309 -3.74 -2.29 -6.88
C THR A 309 -4.70 -1.26 -6.28
N LYS A 310 -5.71 -0.82 -7.06
CA LYS A 310 -6.76 0.08 -6.56
C LYS A 310 -7.53 -0.53 -5.39
N LEU A 311 -7.85 -1.81 -5.46
CA LEU A 311 -8.50 -2.55 -4.37
C LEU A 311 -7.60 -2.63 -3.13
N LYS A 312 -6.32 -2.98 -3.31
CA LYS A 312 -5.34 -3.05 -2.22
C LYS A 312 -5.16 -1.69 -1.54
N ASN A 313 -5.05 -0.63 -2.31
CA ASN A 313 -4.97 0.74 -1.79
C ASN A 313 -6.24 1.12 -1.01
N GLY A 314 -7.40 0.59 -1.42
CA GLY A 314 -8.67 0.74 -0.71
C GLY A 314 -8.83 -0.19 0.52
N GLY A 315 -7.79 -0.93 0.88
CA GLY A 315 -7.79 -1.78 2.06
C GLY A 315 -8.28 -3.21 1.83
N ASP A 316 -8.61 -3.60 0.62
CA ASP A 316 -9.06 -4.95 0.31
C ASP A 316 -7.89 -5.84 -0.11
N PRO A 317 -7.75 -7.04 0.47
CA PRO A 317 -6.70 -7.99 0.06
C PRO A 317 -7.04 -8.56 -1.32
N ALA A 318 -6.61 -7.87 -2.39
CA ALA A 318 -6.86 -8.28 -3.76
C ALA A 318 -5.68 -9.08 -4.34
N PHE A 319 -5.99 -10.04 -5.20
CA PHE A 319 -5.02 -10.82 -5.93
C PHE A 319 -5.53 -11.19 -7.32
N ILE A 320 -4.63 -11.62 -8.19
CA ILE A 320 -4.95 -11.99 -9.57
C ILE A 320 -4.75 -13.48 -9.75
N SER A 321 -5.71 -14.11 -10.42
CA SER A 321 -5.65 -15.50 -10.85
C SER A 321 -5.62 -15.56 -12.38
N PRO A 322 -4.50 -15.95 -12.99
CA PRO A 322 -4.48 -16.25 -14.41
C PRO A 322 -5.28 -17.53 -14.65
N VAL A 323 -6.14 -17.49 -15.67
CA VAL A 323 -6.93 -18.64 -16.10
C VAL A 323 -6.90 -18.73 -17.63
N PHE A 324 -6.75 -19.93 -18.15
CA PHE A 324 -6.92 -20.20 -19.57
C PHE A 324 -8.34 -20.66 -19.83
N ILE A 325 -9.04 -19.98 -20.74
CA ILE A 325 -10.40 -20.33 -21.16
C ILE A 325 -10.28 -20.86 -22.59
N PRO A 326 -10.70 -22.12 -22.86
CA PRO A 326 -10.73 -22.65 -24.22
C PRO A 326 -11.42 -21.67 -25.17
N ASP A 327 -10.91 -21.53 -26.38
CA ASP A 327 -11.39 -20.64 -27.45
C ASP A 327 -11.33 -19.13 -27.15
N LYS A 328 -11.05 -18.74 -25.89
CA LYS A 328 -10.94 -17.34 -25.47
C LYS A 328 -9.54 -16.93 -25.04
N GLY A 329 -8.63 -17.89 -24.85
CA GLY A 329 -7.23 -17.66 -24.48
C GLY A 329 -7.02 -17.30 -23.00
N GLN A 330 -5.92 -16.61 -22.73
CA GLN A 330 -5.52 -16.23 -21.38
C GLN A 330 -6.36 -15.08 -20.85
N TRP A 331 -6.87 -15.23 -19.62
CA TRP A 331 -7.62 -14.22 -18.87
C TRP A 331 -7.01 -14.03 -17.47
N HIS A 332 -7.19 -12.86 -16.90
CA HIS A 332 -6.73 -12.50 -15.57
C HIS A 332 -7.94 -12.08 -14.73
N ARG A 333 -8.35 -12.95 -13.81
CA ARG A 333 -9.45 -12.68 -12.87
C ARG A 333 -8.92 -11.96 -11.64
N VAL A 334 -9.58 -10.87 -11.24
CA VAL A 334 -9.25 -10.14 -10.01
C VAL A 334 -10.18 -10.58 -8.90
N TYR A 335 -9.58 -11.05 -7.82
CA TYR A 335 -10.28 -11.54 -6.63
C TYR A 335 -9.99 -10.67 -5.41
N VAL A 336 -10.93 -10.64 -4.48
CA VAL A 336 -10.81 -9.95 -3.19
C VAL A 336 -11.08 -10.93 -2.05
N GLY A 337 -10.17 -10.92 -1.09
CA GLY A 337 -10.31 -11.62 0.18
C GLY A 337 -10.17 -13.14 0.12
N PHE A 338 -10.05 -13.70 1.30
CA PHE A 338 -10.01 -15.13 1.58
C PHE A 338 -10.95 -15.35 2.77
N TYR A 339 -12.02 -16.13 2.58
CA TYR A 339 -13.08 -16.30 3.59
C TYR A 339 -13.29 -17.77 3.90
N GLN A 340 -13.51 -18.09 5.17
CA GLN A 340 -13.84 -19.43 5.61
C GLN A 340 -15.26 -19.83 5.25
N THR A 341 -16.18 -18.88 5.44
CA THR A 341 -17.61 -19.12 5.29
C THR A 341 -18.20 -18.28 4.16
N LEU A 342 -19.30 -18.77 3.61
CA LEU A 342 -20.06 -18.05 2.60
C LEU A 342 -20.62 -16.72 3.14
N ASP A 343 -20.97 -16.68 4.44
CA ASP A 343 -21.56 -15.49 5.05
C ASP A 343 -20.53 -14.38 5.25
N GLU A 344 -19.29 -14.72 5.60
CA GLU A 344 -18.18 -13.74 5.60
C GLU A 344 -17.98 -13.14 4.21
N ALA A 345 -17.96 -13.99 3.18
CA ALA A 345 -17.84 -13.54 1.80
C ALA A 345 -19.02 -12.65 1.37
N LYS A 346 -20.27 -12.98 1.75
CA LYS A 346 -21.45 -12.15 1.49
C LYS A 346 -21.37 -10.78 2.15
N LYS A 347 -20.93 -10.71 3.42
CA LYS A 347 -20.74 -9.44 4.13
C LYS A 347 -19.69 -8.56 3.45
N ALA A 348 -18.60 -9.15 3.00
CA ALA A 348 -17.55 -8.44 2.28
C ALA A 348 -18.03 -8.00 0.87
N ALA A 349 -18.76 -8.85 0.15
CA ALA A 349 -19.37 -8.52 -1.14
C ALA A 349 -20.32 -7.32 -1.04
N ALA A 350 -21.12 -7.25 0.03
CA ALA A 350 -22.02 -6.14 0.28
C ALA A 350 -21.25 -4.80 0.47
N ARG A 351 -20.08 -4.84 1.15
CA ARG A 351 -19.21 -3.65 1.26
C ARG A 351 -18.64 -3.20 -0.08
N LEU A 352 -18.21 -4.15 -0.92
CA LEU A 352 -17.70 -3.85 -2.25
C LEU A 352 -18.78 -3.26 -3.17
N LYS A 353 -20.04 -3.75 -3.08
CA LYS A 353 -21.18 -3.17 -3.79
C LYS A 353 -21.41 -1.71 -3.43
N LYS A 354 -21.36 -1.36 -2.15
CA LYS A 354 -21.48 0.03 -1.69
C LYS A 354 -20.38 0.95 -2.27
N ARG A 355 -19.22 0.39 -2.63
CA ARG A 355 -18.10 1.09 -3.27
C ARG A 355 -18.17 1.10 -4.80
N LYS A 356 -19.36 0.83 -5.38
CA LYS A 356 -19.65 0.89 -6.82
C LYS A 356 -18.85 -0.10 -7.68
N PHE A 357 -18.43 -1.26 -7.11
CA PHE A 357 -17.98 -2.37 -7.94
C PHE A 357 -19.22 -3.06 -8.54
N HIS A 358 -19.33 -3.02 -9.88
CA HIS A 358 -20.54 -3.47 -10.59
C HIS A 358 -20.61 -4.98 -10.75
N TYR A 359 -19.47 -5.63 -10.95
CA TYR A 359 -19.40 -7.09 -11.04
C TYR A 359 -18.87 -7.64 -9.71
N ILE A 360 -19.68 -8.45 -9.04
CA ILE A 360 -19.32 -9.08 -7.77
C ILE A 360 -19.90 -10.48 -7.77
N GLU A 361 -19.03 -11.48 -7.82
CA GLU A 361 -19.37 -12.89 -7.74
C GLU A 361 -18.61 -13.54 -6.58
N ILE A 362 -19.34 -14.21 -5.69
CA ILE A 362 -18.72 -15.02 -4.64
C ILE A 362 -18.38 -16.37 -5.24
N ALA A 363 -17.10 -16.66 -5.34
CA ALA A 363 -16.58 -17.87 -5.93
C ALA A 363 -16.04 -18.83 -4.87
N LYS A 364 -16.38 -20.12 -4.98
CA LYS A 364 -15.75 -21.19 -4.20
C LYS A 364 -14.51 -21.66 -4.95
N LYS A 365 -13.33 -21.14 -4.56
CA LYS A 365 -12.03 -21.42 -5.19
C LYS A 365 -11.03 -21.89 -4.12
N PRO A 366 -11.18 -23.14 -3.62
CA PRO A 366 -10.42 -23.61 -2.46
C PRO A 366 -8.94 -23.85 -2.72
N LEU A 367 -8.52 -23.91 -3.99
CA LEU A 367 -7.19 -24.33 -4.39
C LEU A 367 -6.33 -23.15 -4.86
N ALA A 368 -5.03 -23.28 -4.69
CA ALA A 368 -4.02 -22.40 -5.29
C ALA A 368 -2.78 -23.21 -5.71
N VAL A 369 -2.00 -22.67 -6.65
CA VAL A 369 -0.71 -23.24 -7.02
C VAL A 369 0.33 -22.74 -6.03
N GLN A 370 0.87 -23.61 -5.19
CA GLN A 370 2.02 -23.32 -4.35
C GLN A 370 3.29 -23.47 -5.19
N VAL A 371 4.10 -22.42 -5.17
CA VAL A 371 5.38 -22.37 -5.91
C VAL A 371 6.59 -22.35 -4.99
N GLY A 372 6.37 -22.22 -3.69
CA GLY A 372 7.46 -22.26 -2.72
C GLY A 372 6.98 -22.14 -1.27
N LEU A 373 7.94 -22.41 -0.39
CA LEU A 373 7.87 -22.16 1.06
C LEU A 373 9.06 -21.28 1.42
N ALA A 374 8.81 -20.27 2.23
CA ALA A 374 9.85 -19.37 2.72
C ALA A 374 9.92 -19.44 4.24
N ASP A 375 11.13 -19.52 4.77
CA ASP A 375 11.39 -19.56 6.21
C ASP A 375 11.37 -18.17 6.84
N SER A 376 11.58 -17.14 6.04
CA SER A 376 11.52 -15.75 6.45
C SER A 376 10.63 -14.91 5.50
N TYR A 377 10.22 -13.74 5.98
CA TYR A 377 9.53 -12.77 5.13
C TYR A 377 10.43 -12.27 3.99
N LYS A 378 11.74 -12.13 4.25
CA LYS A 378 12.73 -11.76 3.24
C LYS A 378 12.75 -12.77 2.10
N ASP A 379 12.86 -14.06 2.43
CA ASP A 379 12.87 -15.15 1.43
C ASP A 379 11.58 -15.17 0.63
N ALA A 380 10.42 -14.97 1.31
CA ALA A 380 9.13 -14.88 0.65
C ALA A 380 9.05 -13.71 -0.33
N ARG A 381 9.60 -12.55 0.04
CA ARG A 381 9.65 -11.36 -0.80
C ARG A 381 10.55 -11.58 -2.01
N ASP A 382 11.76 -12.09 -1.80
CA ASP A 382 12.76 -12.30 -2.84
C ASP A 382 12.25 -13.36 -3.83
N PHE A 383 11.60 -14.39 -3.32
CA PHE A 383 10.94 -15.39 -4.16
C PHE A 383 9.81 -14.78 -5.00
N LYS A 384 8.95 -13.93 -4.40
CA LYS A 384 7.89 -13.23 -5.13
C LYS A 384 8.44 -12.22 -6.14
N SER A 385 9.60 -11.61 -5.89
CA SER A 385 10.26 -10.76 -6.86
C SER A 385 10.67 -11.55 -8.09
N ARG A 386 11.35 -12.69 -7.94
CA ARG A 386 11.73 -13.58 -9.05
C ARG A 386 10.52 -14.04 -9.88
N LEU A 387 9.41 -14.36 -9.20
CA LEU A 387 8.16 -14.71 -9.87
C LEU A 387 7.61 -13.52 -10.68
N ARG A 388 7.67 -12.33 -10.12
CA ARG A 388 7.21 -11.11 -10.79
C ARG A 388 8.05 -10.78 -12.03
N ASP A 389 9.35 -10.97 -11.97
CA ASP A 389 10.28 -10.73 -13.09
C ASP A 389 9.98 -11.70 -14.26
N LYS A 390 9.46 -12.89 -13.94
CA LYS A 390 8.93 -13.86 -14.92
C LYS A 390 7.45 -13.62 -15.27
N GLY A 391 6.84 -12.58 -14.74
CA GLY A 391 5.46 -12.21 -15.04
C GLY A 391 4.40 -12.84 -14.14
N TYR A 392 4.74 -13.49 -13.05
CA TYR A 392 3.77 -14.11 -12.14
C TYR A 392 3.48 -13.23 -10.93
N LEU A 393 2.20 -13.14 -10.54
CA LEU A 393 1.75 -12.36 -9.38
C LEU A 393 1.38 -13.30 -8.23
N ALA A 394 2.31 -13.48 -7.32
CA ALA A 394 2.14 -14.33 -6.16
C ALA A 394 1.67 -13.55 -4.91
N TYR A 395 0.94 -14.24 -4.05
CA TYR A 395 0.59 -13.78 -2.70
C TYR A 395 1.12 -14.76 -1.65
N SER A 396 1.13 -14.35 -0.40
CA SER A 396 1.68 -15.14 0.70
C SER A 396 0.60 -15.48 1.71
N LEU A 397 0.62 -16.72 2.22
CA LEU A 397 -0.16 -17.16 3.37
C LEU A 397 0.78 -17.88 4.36
N LEU A 398 0.55 -17.70 5.66
CA LEU A 398 1.28 -18.47 6.67
C LEU A 398 0.88 -19.95 6.60
N ASP A 399 1.85 -20.85 6.81
CA ASP A 399 1.57 -22.27 6.84
C ASP A 399 0.78 -22.63 8.10
N ARG A 400 -0.21 -23.54 7.94
CA ARG A 400 -1.20 -23.88 8.98
C ARG A 400 -0.70 -24.92 9.99
N LYS A 401 0.43 -25.58 9.71
CA LYS A 401 0.92 -26.71 10.52
C LYS A 401 1.88 -26.32 11.65
N GLY A 402 1.79 -25.08 12.14
CA GLY A 402 2.66 -24.63 13.25
C GLY A 402 4.12 -24.36 12.86
N HIS A 403 4.48 -24.58 11.61
CA HIS A 403 5.78 -24.19 11.08
C HIS A 403 5.75 -22.69 10.76
N LYS A 404 6.77 -21.97 11.19
CA LYS A 404 6.93 -20.50 10.92
C LYS A 404 7.16 -20.20 9.42
N LYS A 405 6.70 -21.07 8.52
CA LYS A 405 6.93 -20.94 7.08
C LYS A 405 5.82 -20.18 6.39
N THR A 406 6.19 -19.39 5.40
CA THR A 406 5.26 -18.64 4.56
C THR A 406 5.07 -19.39 3.23
N ARG A 407 3.84 -19.76 2.91
CA ARG A 407 3.47 -20.36 1.62
C ARG A 407 3.39 -19.27 0.56
N ILE A 408 4.03 -19.48 -0.59
CA ILE A 408 3.97 -18.57 -1.74
C ILE A 408 3.06 -19.21 -2.78
N LEU A 409 1.96 -18.53 -3.08
CA LEU A 409 0.84 -19.03 -3.82
C LEU A 409 0.52 -18.14 -5.02
N ILE A 410 0.02 -18.75 -6.10
CA ILE A 410 -0.51 -18.05 -7.26
C ILE A 410 -1.93 -18.53 -7.56
N GLY A 411 -2.82 -17.57 -7.81
CA GLY A 411 -4.18 -17.81 -8.28
C GLY A 411 -5.15 -18.34 -7.22
N ALA A 412 -6.36 -18.61 -7.68
CA ALA A 412 -7.46 -19.22 -6.93
C ALA A 412 -8.29 -20.06 -7.90
N TYR A 413 -8.39 -21.35 -7.63
CA TYR A 413 -8.94 -22.34 -8.56
C TYR A 413 -10.00 -23.21 -7.89
N GLY A 414 -11.01 -23.60 -8.66
CA GLY A 414 -12.07 -24.51 -8.21
C GLY A 414 -11.67 -25.96 -8.30
N SER A 415 -10.73 -26.29 -9.20
CA SER A 415 -10.26 -27.63 -9.46
C SER A 415 -8.80 -27.65 -9.89
N ASN A 416 -8.16 -28.81 -9.82
CA ASN A 416 -6.80 -29.02 -10.32
C ASN A 416 -6.71 -28.71 -11.83
N MET A 417 -7.74 -29.05 -12.60
CA MET A 417 -7.77 -28.79 -14.04
C MET A 417 -7.69 -27.29 -14.37
N GLU A 418 -8.36 -26.42 -13.61
CA GLU A 418 -8.24 -24.97 -13.78
C GLU A 418 -6.81 -24.45 -13.52
N ALA A 419 -6.04 -25.13 -12.67
CA ALA A 419 -4.70 -24.74 -12.31
C ALA A 419 -3.61 -25.30 -13.26
N MET A 420 -3.92 -26.37 -14.03
CA MET A 420 -2.93 -27.12 -14.83
C MET A 420 -2.13 -26.22 -15.78
N HIS A 421 -2.79 -25.40 -16.54
CA HIS A 421 -2.10 -24.52 -17.51
C HIS A 421 -1.06 -23.59 -16.84
N LEU A 422 -1.40 -23.02 -15.67
CA LEU A 422 -0.44 -22.23 -14.91
C LEU A 422 0.72 -23.10 -14.38
N MET A 423 0.42 -24.31 -13.91
CA MET A 423 1.47 -25.23 -13.44
C MET A 423 2.47 -25.55 -14.54
N GLU A 424 1.99 -25.87 -15.73
CA GLU A 424 2.84 -26.15 -16.89
C GLU A 424 3.74 -24.97 -17.27
N GLN A 425 3.18 -23.75 -17.25
CA GLN A 425 3.95 -22.54 -17.52
C GLN A 425 5.04 -22.31 -16.46
N LEU A 426 4.69 -22.44 -15.18
CA LEU A 426 5.61 -22.28 -14.07
C LEU A 426 6.73 -23.32 -14.09
N GLN A 427 6.41 -24.58 -14.43
CA GLN A 427 7.38 -25.66 -14.56
C GLN A 427 8.37 -25.41 -15.70
N LYS A 428 7.90 -24.90 -16.87
CA LYS A 428 8.75 -24.46 -17.99
C LYS A 428 9.71 -23.34 -17.57
N ASP A 429 9.27 -22.45 -16.67
CA ASP A 429 10.09 -21.38 -16.13
C ASP A 429 10.98 -21.80 -14.95
N GLY A 430 11.01 -23.10 -14.62
CA GLY A 430 11.91 -23.69 -13.62
C GLY A 430 11.38 -23.64 -12.18
N PHE A 431 10.09 -23.40 -11.97
CA PHE A 431 9.49 -23.42 -10.63
C PHE A 431 8.89 -24.80 -10.30
N THR A 432 9.14 -25.28 -9.09
CA THR A 432 8.40 -26.43 -8.55
C THR A 432 6.99 -26.00 -8.18
N THR A 433 5.99 -26.79 -8.57
CA THR A 433 4.58 -26.44 -8.37
C THR A 433 3.79 -27.55 -7.72
N GLN A 434 2.85 -27.20 -6.86
CA GLN A 434 1.88 -28.10 -6.26
C GLN A 434 0.53 -27.40 -6.09
N VAL A 435 -0.57 -28.06 -6.44
CA VAL A 435 -1.92 -27.55 -6.13
C VAL A 435 -2.31 -27.95 -4.73
N LEU A 436 -2.61 -26.97 -3.89
CA LEU A 436 -2.93 -27.19 -2.48
C LEU A 436 -4.15 -26.36 -2.06
N PRO A 437 -4.88 -26.79 -1.02
CA PRO A 437 -5.89 -25.97 -0.36
C PRO A 437 -5.29 -24.66 0.17
N ARG A 438 -6.06 -23.60 0.01
CA ARG A 438 -5.71 -22.26 0.53
C ARG A 438 -5.95 -22.15 2.02
#